data_0fbb95e394b292380f6202f2c082adeb
#
_entry.id   0fbb95e394b292380f6202f2c082adeb
#
_cell.length_a   1.000
_cell.length_b   1.000
_cell.length_c   1.000
_cell.angle_alpha   90.00
_cell.angle_beta   90.00
_cell.angle_gamma   90.00
#
_symmetry.space_group_name_H-M   'P 1'
#
loop_
_entity.id
_entity.type
_entity.pdbx_description
1 polymer ?
#
loop_
_entity_poly.entity_id
_entity_poly.type
_entity_poly.pdbx_seq_one_letter_code
_entity_poly.pdbx_strand_id
1 'polypeptide(L)'
;MLYKELGSDGNKRQAFYKLRLKATSESHHIAIDGTLKQDTSTVNDLSSYSYKARKRSLREISVLYAYDIERMEPICAEVFPGNCIDATSYCSFIKDNDIRTGIIVADKGFPPSKIKDELVNRPNLHFLTPIKRNDKRIANNNMLEFQGVLDGIADNIRYCKRQIQGGNYLYAFRDADLAAKEENTKLNISRKKNEYDYEDFSKKEKTFGLIVLESDLDLDPLVAYKTYSDRWLLELVFKRYKSDECLDLTNNQGDFSVIGAEFVNFISTVITARVVKKIEDTDLLKEQSFADVMDDLSSAWRKVNAPSTIPETKDEFWVHTNGTVFEALEKLGISKPIPKPVPKRRGRPPKNTA
;
A
#
# COMPACT_ATOMS: atom_id res chain seq x y z
N MET A 1 -22.34 -10.06 -16.17
CA MET A 1 -23.04 -11.01 -15.28
C MET A 1 -22.24 -11.30 -14.02
N LEU A 2 -21.01 -11.80 -14.13
CA LEU A 2 -20.14 -12.16 -12.96
C LEU A 2 -19.93 -11.00 -11.97
N TYR A 3 -19.53 -9.81 -12.42
CA TYR A 3 -19.29 -8.67 -11.52
C TYR A 3 -20.53 -8.26 -10.73
N LYS A 4 -21.70 -8.23 -11.39
CA LYS A 4 -22.96 -7.92 -10.70
C LYS A 4 -23.30 -8.95 -9.60
N GLU A 5 -23.07 -10.22 -9.88
CA GLU A 5 -23.25 -11.31 -8.89
C GLU A 5 -22.31 -11.16 -7.70
N LEU A 6 -21.02 -11.00 -7.96
CA LEU A 6 -20.00 -10.78 -6.90
C LEU A 6 -20.28 -9.50 -6.11
N GLY A 7 -20.73 -8.44 -6.75
CA GLY A 7 -21.06 -7.19 -6.11
C GLY A 7 -22.33 -7.24 -5.26
N SER A 8 -23.35 -7.99 -5.68
CA SER A 8 -24.59 -8.16 -4.91
C SER A 8 -24.45 -9.14 -3.75
N ASP A 9 -23.51 -10.09 -3.82
CA ASP A 9 -23.27 -11.08 -2.77
C ASP A 9 -22.24 -10.57 -1.73
N GLY A 10 -22.70 -9.70 -0.83
CA GLY A 10 -21.87 -9.19 0.26
C GLY A 10 -21.33 -10.28 1.18
N ASN A 11 -22.06 -11.38 1.38
CA ASN A 11 -21.64 -12.46 2.26
C ASN A 11 -20.39 -13.17 1.75
N LYS A 12 -20.27 -13.39 0.43
CA LYS A 12 -19.08 -14.01 -0.16
C LYS A 12 -17.84 -13.12 0.01
N ARG A 13 -17.97 -11.82 -0.26
CA ARG A 13 -16.86 -10.87 -0.07
C ARG A 13 -16.43 -10.80 1.39
N GLN A 14 -17.39 -10.69 2.31
CA GLN A 14 -17.13 -10.65 3.75
C GLN A 14 -16.52 -11.96 4.26
N ALA A 15 -16.95 -13.11 3.78
CA ALA A 15 -16.34 -14.40 4.12
C ALA A 15 -14.85 -14.44 3.70
N PHE A 16 -14.54 -13.94 2.52
CA PHE A 16 -13.16 -13.83 2.04
C PHE A 16 -12.32 -12.88 2.90
N TYR A 17 -12.83 -11.69 3.23
CA TYR A 17 -12.13 -10.72 4.08
C TYR A 17 -11.92 -11.25 5.50
N LYS A 18 -12.91 -11.93 6.09
CA LYS A 18 -12.79 -12.56 7.40
C LYS A 18 -11.69 -13.62 7.46
N LEU A 19 -11.51 -14.41 6.40
CA LEU A 19 -10.40 -15.37 6.32
C LEU A 19 -9.04 -14.66 6.35
N ARG A 20 -8.93 -13.49 5.71
CA ARG A 20 -7.70 -12.71 5.69
C ARG A 20 -7.43 -12.02 7.03
N LEU A 21 -8.47 -11.45 7.65
CA LEU A 21 -8.41 -10.81 8.98
C LEU A 21 -8.01 -11.78 10.09
N LYS A 22 -8.41 -13.06 10.02
CA LYS A 22 -8.00 -14.08 11.01
C LYS A 22 -6.49 -14.27 11.13
N ALA A 23 -5.72 -13.89 10.14
CA ALA A 23 -4.27 -14.00 10.15
C ALA A 23 -3.58 -12.73 10.70
N THR A 24 -4.34 -11.68 11.02
CA THR A 24 -3.84 -10.44 11.63
C THR A 24 -3.86 -10.59 13.15
N SER A 25 -2.72 -10.33 13.81
CA SER A 25 -2.60 -10.34 15.27
C SER A 25 -2.75 -8.95 15.87
N GLU A 26 -2.86 -8.85 17.19
CA GLU A 26 -2.96 -7.58 17.91
C GLU A 26 -1.73 -6.68 17.72
N SER A 27 -0.57 -7.27 17.50
CA SER A 27 0.68 -6.54 17.26
C SER A 27 0.88 -6.11 15.81
N HIS A 28 0.02 -6.54 14.88
CA HIS A 28 0.14 -6.15 13.47
C HIS A 28 -0.35 -4.71 13.24
N HIS A 29 0.35 -4.01 12.39
CA HIS A 29 -0.03 -2.66 11.98
C HIS A 29 -0.84 -2.73 10.67
N ILE A 30 -2.03 -2.12 10.73
CA ILE A 30 -2.97 -2.11 9.61
C ILE A 30 -2.96 -0.71 9.01
N ALA A 31 -2.29 -0.53 7.88
CA ALA A 31 -2.39 0.70 7.12
C ALA A 31 -3.78 0.79 6.47
N ILE A 32 -4.51 1.88 6.71
CA ILE A 32 -5.77 2.17 6.03
C ILE A 32 -5.59 3.45 5.24
N ASP A 33 -5.83 3.37 3.94
CA ASP A 33 -5.80 4.53 3.04
C ASP A 33 -6.74 4.32 1.86
N GLY A 34 -7.07 5.42 1.19
CA GLY A 34 -7.99 5.44 0.08
C GLY A 34 -7.36 5.96 -1.21
N THR A 35 -7.82 5.44 -2.32
CA THR A 35 -7.46 5.95 -3.64
C THR A 35 -8.69 6.31 -4.43
N LEU A 36 -8.60 7.42 -5.19
CA LEU A 36 -9.63 7.78 -6.15
C LEU A 36 -9.37 7.07 -7.48
N LYS A 37 -10.43 6.56 -8.08
CA LYS A 37 -10.43 5.89 -9.36
C LYS A 37 -11.42 6.59 -10.28
N GLN A 38 -10.99 6.91 -11.49
CA GLN A 38 -11.85 7.55 -12.48
C GLN A 38 -12.97 6.61 -12.90
N ASP A 39 -14.19 7.15 -12.99
CA ASP A 39 -15.37 6.41 -13.46
C ASP A 39 -16.03 7.15 -14.63
N THR A 40 -16.24 6.43 -15.71
CA THR A 40 -16.93 6.95 -16.90
C THR A 40 -18.45 6.77 -16.86
N SER A 41 -18.96 6.03 -15.88
CA SER A 41 -20.40 5.80 -15.73
C SER A 41 -21.13 7.08 -15.28
N THR A 42 -22.30 7.29 -15.84
CA THR A 42 -23.26 8.33 -15.42
C THR A 42 -24.48 7.75 -14.72
N VAL A 43 -24.52 6.44 -14.53
CA VAL A 43 -25.72 5.69 -14.09
C VAL A 43 -25.57 5.16 -12.66
N ASN A 44 -24.36 4.91 -12.19
CA ASN A 44 -24.14 4.40 -10.84
C ASN A 44 -24.08 5.53 -9.79
N ASP A 45 -24.58 5.28 -8.58
CA ASP A 45 -24.64 6.25 -7.48
C ASP A 45 -23.29 6.43 -6.79
N LEU A 46 -22.34 5.49 -6.97
CA LEU A 46 -20.98 5.56 -6.44
C LEU A 46 -20.14 6.59 -7.21
N SER A 47 -20.47 6.83 -8.49
CA SER A 47 -19.78 7.77 -9.36
C SER A 47 -20.16 9.20 -9.03
N SER A 48 -19.21 9.99 -8.54
CA SER A 48 -19.47 11.38 -8.16
C SER A 48 -18.24 12.27 -8.33
N TYR A 49 -18.46 13.59 -8.30
CA TYR A 49 -17.37 14.57 -8.39
C TYR A 49 -16.68 14.71 -7.03
N SER A 50 -15.43 14.28 -6.97
CA SER A 50 -14.64 14.42 -5.76
C SER A 50 -14.04 15.81 -5.62
N TYR A 51 -14.08 16.39 -4.41
CA TYR A 51 -13.36 17.63 -4.10
C TYR A 51 -11.83 17.45 -4.12
N LYS A 52 -11.35 16.22 -4.03
CA LYS A 52 -9.92 15.84 -4.12
C LYS A 52 -9.46 15.56 -5.55
N ALA A 53 -10.39 15.51 -6.51
CA ALA A 53 -10.08 15.18 -7.89
C ALA A 53 -9.03 16.13 -8.48
N ARG A 54 -8.01 15.57 -9.11
CA ARG A 54 -7.01 16.35 -9.86
C ARG A 54 -7.63 17.10 -11.03
N LYS A 55 -8.69 16.55 -11.61
CA LYS A 55 -9.45 17.14 -12.71
C LYS A 55 -10.91 17.30 -12.25
N ARG A 56 -11.34 18.53 -11.99
CA ARG A 56 -12.68 18.85 -11.46
C ARG A 56 -13.86 18.43 -12.35
N SER A 57 -13.60 18.03 -13.59
CA SER A 57 -14.62 17.63 -14.56
C SER A 57 -14.85 16.12 -14.64
N LEU A 58 -14.13 15.31 -13.86
CA LEU A 58 -14.23 13.86 -13.91
C LEU A 58 -14.96 13.33 -12.69
N ARG A 59 -15.81 12.34 -12.92
CA ARG A 59 -16.44 11.56 -11.86
C ARG A 59 -15.48 10.48 -11.40
N GLU A 60 -15.53 10.17 -10.11
CA GLU A 60 -14.64 9.20 -9.47
C GLU A 60 -15.41 8.37 -8.46
N ILE A 61 -14.90 7.19 -8.19
CA ILE A 61 -15.21 6.38 -7.01
C ILE A 61 -14.04 6.45 -6.04
N SER A 62 -14.30 6.24 -4.76
CA SER A 62 -13.27 6.10 -3.72
C SER A 62 -13.15 4.64 -3.33
N VAL A 63 -11.95 4.08 -3.34
CA VAL A 63 -11.69 2.72 -2.88
C VAL A 63 -10.76 2.78 -1.69
N LEU A 64 -11.24 2.29 -0.53
CA LEU A 64 -10.44 2.14 0.69
C LEU A 64 -9.86 0.73 0.77
N TYR A 65 -8.60 0.64 1.20
CA TYR A 65 -7.90 -0.61 1.47
C TYR A 65 -7.42 -0.65 2.92
N ALA A 66 -7.49 -1.81 3.54
CA ALA A 66 -6.69 -2.16 4.70
C ALA A 66 -5.55 -3.08 4.26
N TYR A 67 -4.35 -2.81 4.76
CA TYR A 67 -3.11 -3.50 4.42
C TYR A 67 -2.36 -3.87 5.68
N ASP A 68 -2.04 -5.13 5.85
CA ASP A 68 -1.22 -5.65 6.94
C ASP A 68 0.25 -5.41 6.59
N ILE A 69 0.90 -4.52 7.35
CA ILE A 69 2.29 -4.08 7.08
C ILE A 69 3.26 -5.26 7.28
N GLU A 70 3.11 -6.03 8.35
CA GLU A 70 3.99 -7.16 8.66
C GLU A 70 3.87 -8.30 7.65
N ARG A 71 2.66 -8.54 7.20
CA ARG A 71 2.42 -9.58 6.17
C ARG A 71 2.70 -9.10 4.76
N MET A 72 2.76 -7.78 4.57
CA MET A 72 2.87 -7.14 3.25
C MET A 72 1.72 -7.54 2.30
N GLU A 73 0.49 -7.61 2.83
CA GLU A 73 -0.68 -8.05 2.06
C GLU A 73 -1.91 -7.18 2.30
N PRO A 74 -2.71 -6.86 1.25
CA PRO A 74 -4.04 -6.28 1.43
C PRO A 74 -4.95 -7.25 2.20
N ILE A 75 -5.75 -6.73 3.14
CA ILE A 75 -6.66 -7.51 4.00
C ILE A 75 -8.08 -7.47 3.48
N CYS A 76 -8.61 -6.26 3.26
CA CYS A 76 -9.95 -5.99 2.75
C CYS A 76 -9.98 -4.68 1.98
N ALA A 77 -11.02 -4.50 1.18
CA ALA A 77 -11.27 -3.28 0.43
C ALA A 77 -12.78 -2.98 0.38
N GLU A 78 -13.12 -1.69 0.26
CA GLU A 78 -14.51 -1.25 0.14
C GLU A 78 -14.61 -0.06 -0.81
N VAL A 79 -15.72 0.01 -1.54
CA VAL A 79 -15.99 1.08 -2.50
C VAL A 79 -16.96 2.08 -1.89
N PHE A 80 -16.60 3.36 -2.00
CA PHE A 80 -17.40 4.48 -1.53
C PHE A 80 -17.66 5.48 -2.66
N PRO A 81 -18.72 6.29 -2.57
CA PRO A 81 -18.89 7.40 -3.49
C PRO A 81 -17.67 8.34 -3.49
N GLY A 82 -17.28 8.82 -4.67
CA GLY A 82 -16.10 9.66 -4.83
C GLY A 82 -16.14 10.98 -4.05
N ASN A 83 -17.33 11.46 -3.66
CA ASN A 83 -17.55 12.63 -2.83
C ASN A 83 -17.67 12.32 -1.32
N CYS A 84 -17.53 11.06 -0.92
CA CYS A 84 -17.65 10.69 0.49
C CYS A 84 -16.52 11.30 1.33
N ILE A 85 -16.87 11.79 2.52
CA ILE A 85 -15.90 12.37 3.45
C ILE A 85 -15.11 11.24 4.10
N ASP A 86 -13.78 11.33 4.07
CA ASP A 86 -12.87 10.30 4.58
C ASP A 86 -13.24 9.76 5.96
N ALA A 87 -13.50 10.65 6.90
CA ALA A 87 -13.81 10.26 8.27
C ALA A 87 -15.05 9.33 8.38
N THR A 88 -16.07 9.57 7.57
CA THR A 88 -17.28 8.73 7.53
C THR A 88 -16.97 7.39 6.86
N SER A 89 -16.22 7.42 5.76
CA SER A 89 -15.79 6.21 5.05
C SER A 89 -14.94 5.31 5.94
N TYR A 90 -14.02 5.87 6.73
CA TYR A 90 -13.18 5.07 7.66
C TYR A 90 -14.00 4.39 8.75
N CYS A 91 -14.97 5.09 9.37
CA CYS A 91 -15.83 4.50 10.38
C CYS A 91 -16.66 3.33 9.82
N SER A 92 -17.31 3.55 8.66
CA SER A 92 -18.07 2.50 7.97
C SER A 92 -17.16 1.35 7.57
N PHE A 93 -15.98 1.64 7.03
CA PHE A 93 -15.02 0.63 6.60
C PHE A 93 -14.58 -0.32 7.73
N ILE A 94 -14.24 0.23 8.90
CA ILE A 94 -13.85 -0.56 10.08
C ILE A 94 -15.02 -1.41 10.56
N LYS A 95 -16.22 -0.81 10.61
CA LYS A 95 -17.44 -1.46 11.09
C LYS A 95 -17.89 -2.58 10.14
N ASP A 96 -18.02 -2.27 8.87
CA ASP A 96 -18.62 -3.17 7.87
C ASP A 96 -17.70 -4.36 7.55
N ASN A 97 -16.38 -4.16 7.62
CA ASN A 97 -15.39 -5.23 7.48
C ASN A 97 -15.05 -5.94 8.80
N ASP A 98 -15.66 -5.52 9.92
CA ASP A 98 -15.47 -6.11 11.24
C ASP A 98 -13.99 -6.21 11.66
N ILE A 99 -13.23 -5.12 11.44
CA ILE A 99 -11.82 -5.05 11.84
C ILE A 99 -11.77 -4.90 13.35
N ARG A 100 -11.31 -5.95 14.07
CA ARG A 100 -11.38 -6.05 15.54
C ARG A 100 -10.03 -6.04 16.21
N THR A 101 -8.96 -6.26 15.49
CA THR A 101 -7.63 -6.56 16.04
C THR A 101 -6.55 -5.88 15.23
N GLY A 102 -5.53 -5.34 15.89
CA GLY A 102 -4.37 -4.70 15.27
C GLY A 102 -4.22 -3.23 15.62
N ILE A 103 -3.22 -2.59 15.07
CA ILE A 103 -2.93 -1.17 15.27
C ILE A 103 -3.19 -0.43 13.96
N ILE A 104 -4.23 0.39 13.92
CA ILE A 104 -4.57 1.17 12.73
C ILE A 104 -3.54 2.29 12.53
N VAL A 105 -2.94 2.32 11.35
CA VAL A 105 -2.04 3.38 10.88
C VAL A 105 -2.69 4.06 9.68
N ALA A 106 -3.04 5.32 9.81
CA ALA A 106 -3.75 6.06 8.76
C ALA A 106 -3.17 7.47 8.56
N ASP A 107 -3.60 8.16 7.51
CA ASP A 107 -3.18 9.54 7.25
C ASP A 107 -3.98 10.55 8.11
N LYS A 108 -3.59 11.81 8.04
CA LYS A 108 -4.20 12.98 8.74
C LYS A 108 -5.70 13.15 8.53
N GLY A 109 -6.27 12.48 7.52
CA GLY A 109 -7.70 12.44 7.27
C GLY A 109 -8.49 11.55 8.24
N PHE A 110 -7.80 10.70 8.99
CA PHE A 110 -8.37 9.75 9.93
C PHE A 110 -8.45 10.37 11.34
N PRO A 111 -9.61 10.84 11.79
CA PRO A 111 -9.72 11.46 13.11
C PRO A 111 -10.01 10.40 14.18
N PRO A 112 -9.09 10.11 15.12
CA PRO A 112 -9.33 9.15 16.20
C PRO A 112 -10.59 9.46 17.01
N SER A 113 -10.93 10.74 17.15
CA SER A 113 -12.14 11.18 17.87
C SER A 113 -13.45 10.68 17.25
N LYS A 114 -13.50 10.45 15.94
CA LYS A 114 -14.71 9.98 15.25
C LYS A 114 -14.86 8.46 15.25
N ILE A 115 -13.76 7.73 15.39
CA ILE A 115 -13.76 6.27 15.50
C ILE A 115 -13.69 5.79 16.95
N LYS A 116 -13.70 6.72 17.91
CA LYS A 116 -13.59 6.39 19.34
C LYS A 116 -14.60 5.34 19.77
N ASP A 117 -15.84 5.45 19.31
CA ASP A 117 -16.88 4.51 19.67
C ASP A 117 -16.58 3.10 19.11
N GLU A 118 -16.01 3.01 17.93
CA GLU A 118 -15.59 1.75 17.33
C GLU A 118 -14.38 1.14 18.08
N LEU A 119 -13.44 1.96 18.54
CA LEU A 119 -12.30 1.50 19.34
C LEU A 119 -12.73 0.99 20.72
N VAL A 120 -13.64 1.72 21.41
CA VAL A 120 -14.17 1.31 22.72
C VAL A 120 -14.83 -0.07 22.67
N ASN A 121 -15.53 -0.39 21.58
CA ASN A 121 -16.20 -1.66 21.39
C ASN A 121 -15.26 -2.79 20.90
N ARG A 122 -13.97 -2.49 20.65
CA ARG A 122 -12.97 -3.42 20.12
C ARG A 122 -11.65 -3.30 20.91
N PRO A 123 -11.54 -3.98 22.06
CA PRO A 123 -10.44 -3.79 23.00
C PRO A 123 -9.05 -4.16 22.43
N ASN A 124 -9.00 -4.95 21.36
CA ASN A 124 -7.77 -5.38 20.70
C ASN A 124 -7.49 -4.57 19.43
N LEU A 125 -8.22 -3.48 19.21
CA LEU A 125 -8.01 -2.57 18.09
C LEU A 125 -7.48 -1.25 18.60
N HIS A 126 -6.29 -0.89 18.18
CA HIS A 126 -5.55 0.28 18.58
C HIS A 126 -5.29 1.22 17.40
N PHE A 127 -4.69 2.37 17.65
CA PHE A 127 -4.36 3.30 16.58
C PHE A 127 -3.01 3.99 16.77
N LEU A 128 -2.41 4.38 15.66
CA LEU A 128 -1.24 5.24 15.55
C LEU A 128 -1.46 6.19 14.36
N THR A 129 -1.84 7.43 14.62
CA THR A 129 -2.26 8.35 13.57
C THR A 129 -1.64 9.74 13.74
N PRO A 130 -1.33 10.45 12.65
CA PRO A 130 -0.75 11.77 12.72
C PRO A 130 -1.79 12.83 13.10
N ILE A 131 -1.38 13.77 13.95
CA ILE A 131 -2.14 14.97 14.24
C ILE A 131 -1.62 16.16 13.42
N LYS A 132 -2.43 17.21 13.29
CA LYS A 132 -2.04 18.42 12.57
C LYS A 132 -0.94 19.17 13.32
N ARG A 133 0.04 19.72 12.60
CA ARG A 133 1.16 20.48 13.19
C ARG A 133 0.74 21.73 13.96
N ASN A 134 -0.48 22.24 13.76
CA ASN A 134 -1.08 23.35 14.48
C ASN A 134 -2.00 22.90 15.64
N ASP A 135 -1.99 21.63 16.01
CA ASP A 135 -2.77 21.13 17.14
C ASP A 135 -2.22 21.70 18.44
N LYS A 136 -3.11 22.28 19.25
CA LYS A 136 -2.75 22.93 20.52
C LYS A 136 -2.10 21.98 21.52
N ARG A 137 -2.37 20.69 21.42
CA ARG A 137 -1.77 19.65 22.28
C ARG A 137 -0.25 19.56 22.13
N ILE A 138 0.28 19.94 20.96
CA ILE A 138 1.73 19.99 20.72
C ILE A 138 2.41 21.00 21.66
N ALA A 139 1.85 22.20 21.73
CA ALA A 139 2.37 23.25 22.61
C ALA A 139 2.07 22.97 24.10
N ASN A 140 0.84 22.54 24.40
CA ASN A 140 0.40 22.29 25.77
C ASN A 140 1.19 21.16 26.46
N ASN A 141 1.73 20.23 25.70
CA ASN A 141 2.53 19.12 26.21
C ASN A 141 4.02 19.26 25.89
N ASN A 142 4.50 20.44 25.50
CA ASN A 142 5.91 20.72 25.22
C ASN A 142 6.54 19.69 24.25
N MET A 143 5.82 19.31 23.21
CA MET A 143 6.27 18.24 22.29
C MET A 143 7.47 18.64 21.42
N LEU A 144 7.86 19.91 21.40
CA LEU A 144 9.06 20.39 20.71
C LEU A 144 10.33 20.36 21.55
N GLU A 145 10.23 19.93 22.82
CA GLU A 145 11.37 19.66 23.70
C GLU A 145 11.82 18.23 23.47
N PHE A 146 12.70 18.03 22.49
CA PHE A 146 13.16 16.71 22.10
C PHE A 146 14.02 16.06 23.18
N GLN A 147 13.79 14.77 23.43
CA GLN A 147 14.41 13.97 24.50
C GLN A 147 15.65 13.20 24.01
N GLY A 148 15.76 12.95 22.69
CA GLY A 148 16.85 12.18 22.10
C GLY A 148 16.78 12.12 20.60
N VAL A 149 17.63 11.27 20.03
CA VAL A 149 17.71 10.93 18.60
C VAL A 149 17.29 9.48 18.44
N LEU A 150 16.67 9.13 17.32
CA LEU A 150 16.33 7.73 17.02
C LEU A 150 17.57 6.99 16.54
N ASP A 151 17.98 5.97 17.30
CA ASP A 151 19.09 5.12 16.95
C ASP A 151 18.69 4.10 15.86
N GLY A 152 19.57 3.89 14.88
CA GLY A 152 19.45 2.77 13.91
C GLY A 152 18.56 2.99 12.68
N ILE A 153 17.97 4.18 12.47
CA ILE A 153 17.27 4.52 11.21
C ILE A 153 18.00 5.65 10.47
N ALA A 154 18.20 6.78 11.14
CA ALA A 154 18.93 7.94 10.66
C ALA A 154 19.31 8.81 11.83
N ASP A 155 20.56 9.26 11.89
CA ASP A 155 21.12 10.04 12.99
C ASP A 155 20.51 11.46 13.13
N ASN A 156 19.66 11.85 12.20
CA ASN A 156 19.10 13.20 12.09
C ASN A 156 17.65 13.32 12.54
N ILE A 157 17.05 12.25 13.12
CA ILE A 157 15.65 12.27 13.60
C ILE A 157 15.62 12.39 15.11
N ARG A 158 15.16 13.53 15.61
CA ARG A 158 14.94 13.77 17.03
C ARG A 158 13.53 13.39 17.43
N TYR A 159 13.33 12.90 18.66
CA TYR A 159 12.02 12.50 19.16
C TYR A 159 11.69 13.11 20.52
N CYS A 160 10.38 13.21 20.78
CA CYS A 160 9.80 13.46 22.09
C CYS A 160 8.56 12.57 22.25
N LYS A 161 8.44 11.88 23.39
CA LYS A 161 7.27 11.06 23.74
C LYS A 161 6.70 11.56 25.05
N ARG A 162 5.37 11.75 25.10
CA ARG A 162 4.67 12.14 26.34
C ARG A 162 3.32 11.48 26.44
N GLN A 163 2.98 11.01 27.61
CA GLN A 163 1.59 10.64 27.91
C GLN A 163 0.80 11.91 28.15
N ILE A 164 -0.39 12.00 27.55
CA ILE A 164 -1.28 13.15 27.67
C ILE A 164 -2.49 12.84 28.54
N GLN A 165 -3.20 13.89 28.96
CA GLN A 165 -4.45 13.74 29.70
C GLN A 165 -5.45 12.89 28.88
N GLY A 166 -6.01 11.86 29.50
CA GLY A 166 -6.89 10.90 28.81
C GLY A 166 -6.22 9.55 28.49
N GLY A 167 -4.94 9.36 28.82
CA GLY A 167 -4.23 8.09 28.73
C GLY A 167 -3.47 7.85 27.42
N ASN A 168 -3.77 8.62 26.37
CA ASN A 168 -3.07 8.50 25.09
C ASN A 168 -1.63 9.03 25.18
N TYR A 169 -0.84 8.68 24.18
CA TYR A 169 0.55 9.11 24.01
C TYR A 169 0.69 9.97 22.76
N LEU A 170 1.50 11.02 22.86
CA LEU A 170 1.96 11.79 21.71
C LEU A 170 3.43 11.49 21.45
N TYR A 171 3.76 11.33 20.18
CA TYR A 171 5.10 11.10 19.67
C TYR A 171 5.43 12.21 18.68
N ALA A 172 6.37 13.07 18.97
CA ALA A 172 6.85 14.09 18.04
C ALA A 172 8.22 13.68 17.49
N PHE A 173 8.35 13.76 16.19
CA PHE A 173 9.59 13.48 15.46
C PHE A 173 9.96 14.70 14.63
N ARG A 174 11.23 15.08 14.65
CA ARG A 174 11.76 16.11 13.75
C ARG A 174 12.86 15.51 12.90
N ASP A 175 12.57 15.36 11.64
CA ASP A 175 13.48 14.93 10.59
C ASP A 175 14.18 16.18 10.02
N ALA A 176 15.51 16.25 10.13
CA ALA A 176 16.30 17.39 9.68
C ALA A 176 16.33 17.52 8.15
N ASP A 177 16.36 16.41 7.43
CA ASP A 177 16.37 16.41 5.95
C ASP A 177 15.01 16.84 5.39
N LEU A 178 13.93 16.37 6.01
CA LEU A 178 12.58 16.80 5.66
C LEU A 178 12.40 18.30 5.99
N ALA A 179 12.93 18.76 7.11
CA ALA A 179 12.88 20.17 7.50
C ALA A 179 13.56 21.07 6.44
N ALA A 180 14.76 20.71 6.01
CA ALA A 180 15.50 21.45 4.99
C ALA A 180 14.76 21.45 3.64
N LYS A 181 14.15 20.33 3.24
CA LYS A 181 13.34 20.26 2.01
C LYS A 181 12.09 21.14 2.08
N GLU A 182 11.38 21.13 3.21
CA GLU A 182 10.19 21.97 3.41
C GLU A 182 10.53 23.45 3.44
N GLU A 183 11.63 23.82 4.09
CA GLU A 183 12.14 25.17 4.14
C GLU A 183 12.49 25.69 2.73
N ASN A 184 13.30 24.95 1.97
CA ASN A 184 13.65 25.30 0.60
C ASN A 184 12.43 25.42 -0.31
N THR A 185 11.44 24.54 -0.13
CA THR A 185 10.17 24.61 -0.88
C THR A 185 9.40 25.89 -0.57
N LYS A 186 9.30 26.25 0.71
CA LYS A 186 8.62 27.48 1.14
C LYS A 186 9.33 28.72 0.60
N LEU A 187 10.65 28.79 0.69
CA LEU A 187 11.45 29.91 0.16
C LEU A 187 11.28 30.05 -1.36
N ASN A 188 11.29 28.92 -2.09
CA ASN A 188 11.10 28.95 -3.55
C ASN A 188 9.68 29.44 -3.93
N ILE A 189 8.65 29.04 -3.17
CA ILE A 189 7.27 29.53 -3.40
C ILE A 189 7.20 31.04 -3.12
N SER A 190 7.78 31.52 -2.03
CA SER A 190 7.81 32.93 -1.68
C SER A 190 8.53 33.79 -2.74
N ARG A 191 9.66 33.29 -3.27
CA ARG A 191 10.37 33.93 -4.38
C ARG A 191 9.52 34.02 -5.65
N LYS A 192 8.86 32.94 -6.04
CA LYS A 192 7.99 32.92 -7.24
C LYS A 192 6.80 33.86 -7.14
N LYS A 193 6.26 34.06 -5.93
CA LYS A 193 5.13 34.96 -5.67
C LYS A 193 5.56 36.38 -5.40
N ASN A 194 6.85 36.63 -5.25
CA ASN A 194 7.41 37.92 -4.79
C ASN A 194 6.82 38.38 -3.42
N GLU A 195 6.42 37.41 -2.60
CA GLU A 195 5.80 37.61 -1.29
C GLU A 195 6.64 36.84 -0.24
N TYR A 196 7.41 37.55 0.55
CA TYR A 196 8.13 37.00 1.70
C TYR A 196 7.62 37.66 2.98
N ASP A 197 6.88 36.89 3.76
CA ASP A 197 6.44 37.27 5.10
C ASP A 197 7.32 36.57 6.14
N TYR A 198 8.15 37.35 6.82
CA TYR A 198 9.08 36.86 7.84
C TYR A 198 8.36 36.26 9.05
N GLU A 199 7.24 36.87 9.48
CA GLU A 199 6.49 36.37 10.64
C GLU A 199 5.82 35.04 10.37
N ASP A 200 5.20 34.86 9.19
CA ASP A 200 4.63 33.58 8.76
C ASP A 200 5.71 32.52 8.59
N PHE A 201 6.86 32.91 8.05
CA PHE A 201 8.01 32.02 7.88
C PHE A 201 8.56 31.53 9.24
N SER A 202 8.84 32.45 10.16
CA SER A 202 9.41 32.14 11.49
C SER A 202 8.48 31.28 12.34
N LYS A 203 7.14 31.46 12.21
CA LYS A 203 6.16 30.58 12.86
C LYS A 203 6.18 29.18 12.29
N LYS A 204 6.34 29.04 10.96
CA LYS A 204 6.34 27.73 10.26
C LYS A 204 7.66 27.00 10.38
N GLU A 205 8.79 27.71 10.47
CA GLU A 205 10.12 27.15 10.60
C GLU A 205 10.23 26.15 11.77
N LYS A 206 9.59 26.48 12.91
CA LYS A 206 9.56 25.62 14.10
C LYS A 206 8.88 24.27 13.85
N THR A 207 8.07 24.17 12.80
CA THR A 207 7.30 22.96 12.45
C THR A 207 7.79 22.25 11.20
N PHE A 208 8.84 22.78 10.54
CA PHE A 208 9.44 22.08 9.40
C PHE A 208 10.06 20.76 9.86
N GLY A 209 9.83 19.70 9.07
CA GLY A 209 10.25 18.35 9.38
C GLY A 209 9.55 17.69 10.56
N LEU A 210 8.52 18.36 11.14
CA LEU A 210 7.81 17.85 12.30
C LEU A 210 6.71 16.86 11.87
N ILE A 211 6.75 15.67 12.45
CA ILE A 211 5.68 14.66 12.41
C ILE A 211 5.25 14.42 13.84
N VAL A 212 3.95 14.54 14.13
CA VAL A 212 3.42 14.24 15.47
C VAL A 212 2.34 13.19 15.35
N LEU A 213 2.51 12.09 16.05
CA LEU A 213 1.59 10.96 16.08
C LEU A 213 0.89 10.89 17.43
N GLU A 214 -0.33 10.39 17.43
CA GLU A 214 -1.12 10.05 18.60
C GLU A 214 -1.41 8.54 18.59
N SER A 215 -1.31 7.88 19.74
CA SER A 215 -1.66 6.48 19.94
C SER A 215 -2.29 6.27 21.31
N ASP A 216 -3.13 5.26 21.44
CA ASP A 216 -3.62 4.74 22.72
C ASP A 216 -2.65 3.74 23.35
N LEU A 217 -1.58 3.36 22.64
CA LEU A 217 -0.55 2.44 23.12
C LEU A 217 0.74 3.19 23.54
N ASP A 218 1.38 2.64 24.55
CA ASP A 218 2.73 3.04 25.00
C ASP A 218 3.80 2.36 24.11
N LEU A 219 3.99 2.87 22.90
CA LEU A 219 4.96 2.32 21.97
C LEU A 219 6.38 2.87 22.21
N ASP A 220 7.38 2.10 21.82
CA ASP A 220 8.73 2.62 21.65
C ASP A 220 8.74 3.68 20.52
N PRO A 221 9.44 4.83 20.71
CA PRO A 221 9.47 5.89 19.68
C PRO A 221 9.99 5.42 18.32
N LEU A 222 10.98 4.51 18.29
CA LEU A 222 11.51 3.95 17.06
C LEU A 222 10.46 3.11 16.34
N VAL A 223 9.72 2.28 17.10
CA VAL A 223 8.60 1.48 16.55
C VAL A 223 7.53 2.39 15.99
N ALA A 224 7.10 3.41 16.73
CA ALA A 224 6.07 4.35 16.28
C ALA A 224 6.48 5.08 14.99
N TYR A 225 7.74 5.55 14.90
CA TYR A 225 8.25 6.23 13.71
C TYR A 225 8.33 5.28 12.51
N LYS A 226 8.94 4.11 12.69
CA LYS A 226 9.10 3.11 11.65
C LYS A 226 7.76 2.66 11.09
N THR A 227 6.84 2.28 11.98
CA THR A 227 5.50 1.84 11.58
C THR A 227 4.76 2.91 10.77
N TYR A 228 4.81 4.17 11.22
CA TYR A 228 4.19 5.25 10.46
C TYR A 228 4.88 5.48 9.10
N SER A 229 6.19 5.35 9.07
CA SER A 229 6.95 5.43 7.82
C SER A 229 6.58 4.29 6.88
N ASP A 230 6.44 3.06 7.38
CA ASP A 230 6.11 1.88 6.57
C ASP A 230 4.68 1.94 5.96
N ARG A 231 3.83 2.87 6.41
CA ARG A 231 2.53 3.14 5.78
C ARG A 231 2.64 3.42 4.26
N TRP A 232 3.78 3.97 3.81
CA TRP A 232 4.02 4.21 2.39
C TRP A 232 3.96 2.93 1.52
N LEU A 233 4.11 1.75 2.12
CA LEU A 233 3.95 0.48 1.42
C LEU A 233 2.57 0.36 0.76
N LEU A 234 1.52 0.86 1.42
CA LEU A 234 0.18 0.90 0.81
C LEU A 234 0.11 1.87 -0.39
N GLU A 235 0.87 2.97 -0.36
CA GLU A 235 0.96 3.87 -1.52
C GLU A 235 1.63 3.18 -2.72
N LEU A 236 2.60 2.28 -2.49
CA LEU A 236 3.18 1.45 -3.55
C LEU A 236 2.16 0.45 -4.10
N VAL A 237 1.31 -0.14 -3.25
CA VAL A 237 0.21 -0.99 -3.70
C VAL A 237 -0.70 -0.21 -4.64
N PHE A 238 -1.12 1.00 -4.28
CA PHE A 238 -1.94 1.83 -5.15
C PHE A 238 -1.22 2.27 -6.43
N LYS A 239 0.08 2.52 -6.38
CA LYS A 239 0.87 2.81 -7.58
C LYS A 239 0.84 1.60 -8.53
N ARG A 240 1.10 0.40 -8.04
CA ARG A 240 1.05 -0.83 -8.85
C ARG A 240 -0.36 -1.08 -9.39
N TYR A 241 -1.36 -0.99 -8.54
CA TYR A 241 -2.77 -1.09 -8.93
C TYR A 241 -3.12 -0.19 -10.12
N LYS A 242 -2.67 1.08 -10.10
CA LYS A 242 -2.99 2.05 -11.15
C LYS A 242 -2.12 1.91 -12.40
N SER A 243 -0.80 1.72 -12.23
CA SER A 243 0.14 1.72 -13.34
C SER A 243 0.38 0.34 -13.92
N ASP A 244 0.67 -0.66 -13.09
CA ASP A 244 1.12 -1.96 -13.56
C ASP A 244 -0.07 -2.87 -13.90
N GLU A 245 -1.16 -2.77 -13.13
CA GLU A 245 -2.39 -3.52 -13.36
C GLU A 245 -3.40 -2.74 -14.22
N CYS A 246 -3.12 -1.46 -14.55
CA CYS A 246 -3.98 -0.58 -15.37
C CYS A 246 -5.42 -0.46 -14.84
N LEU A 247 -5.58 -0.44 -13.52
CA LEU A 247 -6.88 -0.42 -12.85
C LEU A 247 -7.32 0.98 -12.39
N ASP A 248 -6.80 2.05 -12.97
CA ASP A 248 -7.09 3.44 -12.64
C ASP A 248 -8.44 3.94 -13.18
N LEU A 249 -9.08 3.18 -14.07
CA LEU A 249 -10.34 3.49 -14.70
C LEU A 249 -11.36 2.36 -14.50
N THR A 250 -12.60 2.71 -14.16
CA THR A 250 -13.73 1.78 -14.21
C THR A 250 -14.73 2.19 -15.28
N ASN A 251 -15.27 1.19 -16.01
CA ASN A 251 -16.26 1.36 -17.08
C ASN A 251 -17.55 0.58 -16.77
N ASN A 252 -17.79 0.24 -15.51
CA ASN A 252 -18.93 -0.59 -15.13
C ASN A 252 -20.18 0.26 -14.91
N GLN A 253 -21.33 -0.25 -15.44
CA GLN A 253 -22.61 0.40 -15.38
C GLN A 253 -23.40 -0.02 -14.15
N GLY A 254 -23.47 0.55 -13.08
CA GLY A 254 -24.26 0.22 -11.89
C GLY A 254 -23.43 -0.31 -10.74
N ASP A 255 -23.86 0.04 -9.55
CA ASP A 255 -23.15 -0.09 -8.28
C ASP A 255 -22.64 -1.50 -8.01
N PHE A 256 -23.50 -2.51 -8.13
CA PHE A 256 -23.08 -3.89 -7.89
C PHE A 256 -22.02 -4.37 -8.89
N SER A 257 -22.04 -3.87 -10.12
CA SER A 257 -21.02 -4.24 -11.10
C SER A 257 -19.68 -3.58 -10.77
N VAL A 258 -19.71 -2.35 -10.27
CA VAL A 258 -18.51 -1.63 -9.79
C VAL A 258 -17.94 -2.34 -8.56
N ILE A 259 -18.77 -2.62 -7.55
CA ILE A 259 -18.34 -3.31 -6.31
C ILE A 259 -17.74 -4.68 -6.63
N GLY A 260 -18.36 -5.45 -7.52
CA GLY A 260 -17.86 -6.76 -7.91
C GLY A 260 -16.58 -6.72 -8.72
N ALA A 261 -16.42 -5.73 -9.61
CA ALA A 261 -15.18 -5.52 -10.34
C ALA A 261 -14.04 -5.13 -9.39
N GLU A 262 -14.30 -4.22 -8.43
CA GLU A 262 -13.30 -3.84 -7.43
C GLU A 262 -12.94 -4.98 -6.48
N PHE A 263 -13.85 -5.91 -6.20
CA PHE A 263 -13.53 -7.13 -5.48
C PHE A 263 -12.59 -8.05 -6.27
N VAL A 264 -12.78 -8.20 -7.59
CA VAL A 264 -11.84 -8.94 -8.44
C VAL A 264 -10.50 -8.24 -8.52
N ASN A 265 -10.49 -6.90 -8.64
CA ASN A 265 -9.27 -6.09 -8.61
C ASN A 265 -8.53 -6.25 -7.27
N PHE A 266 -9.27 -6.31 -6.16
CA PHE A 266 -8.68 -6.58 -4.84
C PHE A 266 -7.99 -7.95 -4.80
N ILE A 267 -8.61 -9.00 -5.36
CA ILE A 267 -7.99 -10.33 -5.45
C ILE A 267 -6.71 -10.28 -6.30
N SER A 268 -6.74 -9.57 -7.42
CA SER A 268 -5.54 -9.34 -8.25
C SER A 268 -4.44 -8.67 -7.44
N THR A 269 -4.77 -7.60 -6.72
CA THR A 269 -3.81 -6.87 -5.86
C THR A 269 -3.21 -7.78 -4.77
N VAL A 270 -4.01 -8.69 -4.17
CA VAL A 270 -3.51 -9.69 -3.21
C VAL A 270 -2.50 -10.64 -3.87
N ILE A 271 -2.81 -11.13 -5.07
CA ILE A 271 -1.90 -12.02 -5.81
C ILE A 271 -0.61 -11.27 -6.14
N THR A 272 -0.72 -10.06 -6.68
CA THR A 272 0.43 -9.20 -7.00
C THR A 272 1.30 -8.93 -5.78
N ALA A 273 0.71 -8.60 -4.62
CA ALA A 273 1.46 -8.38 -3.38
C ALA A 273 2.27 -9.64 -2.98
N ARG A 274 1.69 -10.83 -3.10
CA ARG A 274 2.38 -12.09 -2.82
C ARG A 274 3.51 -12.39 -3.80
N VAL A 275 3.28 -12.12 -5.08
CA VAL A 275 4.31 -12.27 -6.11
C VAL A 275 5.47 -11.31 -5.84
N VAL A 276 5.16 -10.04 -5.57
CA VAL A 276 6.18 -9.04 -5.23
C VAL A 276 7.00 -9.47 -4.02
N LYS A 277 6.35 -9.85 -2.92
CA LYS A 277 7.03 -10.33 -1.72
C LYS A 277 7.96 -11.52 -2.05
N LYS A 278 7.47 -12.48 -2.83
CA LYS A 278 8.26 -13.62 -3.24
C LYS A 278 9.47 -13.24 -4.10
N ILE A 279 9.32 -12.23 -4.96
CA ILE A 279 10.42 -11.71 -5.78
C ILE A 279 11.43 -10.94 -4.91
N GLU A 280 10.95 -10.12 -3.97
CA GLU A 280 11.80 -9.39 -3.02
C GLU A 280 12.69 -10.32 -2.19
N ASP A 281 12.15 -11.47 -1.75
CA ASP A 281 12.89 -12.50 -1.03
C ASP A 281 14.05 -13.13 -1.86
N THR A 282 14.10 -12.90 -3.18
CA THR A 282 15.07 -13.52 -4.10
C THR A 282 16.14 -12.57 -4.62
N ASP A 283 16.18 -11.34 -4.18
CA ASP A 283 17.09 -10.29 -4.65
C ASP A 283 16.95 -9.91 -6.15
N LEU A 284 15.96 -10.45 -6.87
CA LEU A 284 15.75 -10.15 -8.30
C LEU A 284 15.50 -8.65 -8.53
N LEU A 285 14.81 -7.97 -7.61
CA LEU A 285 14.52 -6.53 -7.73
C LEU A 285 15.73 -5.62 -7.47
N LYS A 286 16.88 -6.16 -7.10
CA LYS A 286 18.12 -5.37 -7.02
C LYS A 286 18.69 -5.05 -8.40
N GLU A 287 18.44 -5.92 -9.38
CA GLU A 287 19.01 -5.85 -10.72
C GLU A 287 17.98 -5.52 -11.80
N GLN A 288 16.70 -5.83 -11.57
CA GLN A 288 15.63 -5.68 -12.53
C GLN A 288 14.42 -4.97 -11.92
N SER A 289 13.60 -4.31 -12.74
CA SER A 289 12.30 -3.82 -12.30
C SER A 289 11.29 -4.96 -12.16
N PHE A 290 10.22 -4.74 -11.38
CA PHE A 290 9.13 -5.71 -11.28
C PHE A 290 8.52 -6.05 -12.66
N ALA A 291 8.36 -5.05 -13.52
CA ALA A 291 7.84 -5.23 -14.88
C ALA A 291 8.75 -6.15 -15.71
N ASP A 292 10.08 -5.94 -15.66
CA ASP A 292 11.03 -6.76 -16.40
C ASP A 292 11.00 -8.23 -15.93
N VAL A 293 10.92 -8.45 -14.61
CA VAL A 293 10.76 -9.81 -14.04
C VAL A 293 9.47 -10.47 -14.52
N MET A 294 8.36 -9.72 -14.55
CA MET A 294 7.07 -10.24 -15.03
C MET A 294 7.10 -10.53 -16.54
N ASP A 295 7.75 -9.70 -17.33
CA ASP A 295 7.94 -9.92 -18.77
C ASP A 295 8.78 -11.17 -19.02
N ASP A 296 9.88 -11.35 -18.29
CA ASP A 296 10.69 -12.57 -18.32
C ASP A 296 9.84 -13.81 -17.98
N LEU A 297 9.09 -13.76 -16.87
CA LEU A 297 8.23 -14.87 -16.46
C LEU A 297 7.12 -15.16 -17.48
N SER A 298 6.58 -14.15 -18.16
CA SER A 298 5.56 -14.31 -19.18
C SER A 298 6.07 -15.08 -20.42
N SER A 299 7.38 -15.05 -20.66
CA SER A 299 8.03 -15.80 -21.74
C SER A 299 8.19 -17.29 -21.44
N ALA A 300 8.02 -17.70 -20.18
CA ALA A 300 8.01 -19.09 -19.77
C ALA A 300 6.61 -19.70 -19.94
N TRP A 301 6.52 -20.81 -20.63
CA TRP A 301 5.26 -21.50 -20.82
C TRP A 301 5.39 -23.00 -20.63
N ARG A 302 4.30 -23.64 -20.23
CA ARG A 302 4.22 -25.07 -19.97
C ARG A 302 3.23 -25.72 -20.94
N LYS A 303 3.56 -26.89 -21.48
CA LYS A 303 2.63 -27.66 -22.31
C LYS A 303 1.41 -28.10 -21.49
N VAL A 304 0.20 -27.76 -21.96
CA VAL A 304 -1.06 -28.02 -21.26
C VAL A 304 -1.30 -29.53 -21.00
N ASN A 305 -0.80 -30.40 -21.89
CA ASN A 305 -1.01 -31.84 -21.82
C ASN A 305 0.09 -32.58 -21.03
N ALA A 306 0.89 -31.89 -20.24
CA ALA A 306 1.85 -32.52 -19.37
C ALA A 306 1.12 -33.31 -18.27
N PRO A 307 1.43 -34.63 -18.08
CA PRO A 307 0.79 -35.43 -17.05
C PRO A 307 1.06 -34.82 -15.68
N SER A 308 0.00 -34.52 -14.94
CA SER A 308 0.11 -33.93 -13.58
C SER A 308 0.61 -34.93 -12.54
N THR A 309 0.80 -36.21 -12.92
CA THR A 309 0.95 -37.33 -12.02
C THR A 309 2.39 -37.85 -11.85
N ILE A 310 3.36 -37.24 -12.55
CA ILE A 310 4.76 -37.69 -12.43
C ILE A 310 5.58 -36.62 -11.71
N PRO A 311 5.85 -36.76 -10.40
CA PRO A 311 6.55 -35.74 -9.61
C PRO A 311 7.99 -35.46 -10.09
N GLU A 312 8.63 -36.44 -10.66
CA GLU A 312 10.04 -36.39 -11.05
C GLU A 312 10.29 -35.71 -12.39
N THR A 313 9.25 -35.47 -13.19
CA THR A 313 9.37 -34.87 -14.53
C THR A 313 8.72 -33.49 -14.67
N LYS A 314 8.37 -32.83 -13.55
CA LYS A 314 7.74 -31.50 -13.60
C LYS A 314 8.61 -30.49 -14.35
N ASP A 315 9.91 -30.61 -14.27
CA ASP A 315 10.86 -29.70 -14.90
C ASP A 315 10.95 -29.90 -16.42
N GLU A 316 10.55 -31.07 -16.94
CA GLU A 316 10.64 -31.40 -18.36
C GLU A 316 9.63 -30.70 -19.26
N PHE A 317 8.65 -30.02 -18.67
CA PHE A 317 7.54 -29.43 -19.43
C PHE A 317 7.56 -27.90 -19.55
N TRP A 318 8.53 -27.24 -18.94
CA TRP A 318 8.71 -25.81 -19.10
C TRP A 318 9.57 -25.49 -20.33
N VAL A 319 9.14 -24.53 -21.13
CA VAL A 319 9.88 -24.00 -22.28
C VAL A 319 10.07 -22.51 -22.08
N HIS A 320 11.26 -22.00 -22.35
CA HIS A 320 11.58 -20.58 -22.29
C HIS A 320 12.33 -20.13 -23.54
N THR A 321 12.30 -18.85 -23.80
CA THR A 321 12.97 -18.23 -24.95
C THR A 321 14.23 -17.47 -24.57
N ASN A 322 14.37 -17.03 -23.30
CA ASN A 322 15.47 -16.21 -22.78
C ASN A 322 16.24 -16.90 -21.66
N GLY A 323 17.55 -16.61 -21.54
CA GLY A 323 18.40 -17.10 -20.45
C GLY A 323 18.06 -16.52 -19.07
N THR A 324 17.61 -15.26 -19.03
CA THR A 324 17.19 -14.56 -17.80
C THR A 324 15.98 -15.21 -17.13
N VAL A 325 15.09 -15.83 -17.89
CA VAL A 325 13.93 -16.58 -17.36
C VAL A 325 14.36 -17.76 -16.50
N PHE A 326 15.46 -18.42 -16.83
CA PHE A 326 16.01 -19.52 -16.03
C PHE A 326 16.37 -19.06 -14.62
N GLU A 327 17.07 -17.96 -14.54
CA GLU A 327 17.50 -17.39 -13.27
C GLU A 327 16.31 -16.98 -12.41
N ALA A 328 15.31 -16.31 -13.02
CA ALA A 328 14.07 -15.93 -12.34
C ALA A 328 13.32 -17.16 -11.82
N LEU A 329 13.12 -18.19 -12.63
CA LEU A 329 12.42 -19.43 -12.22
C LEU A 329 13.17 -20.19 -11.14
N GLU A 330 14.50 -20.23 -11.19
CA GLU A 330 15.34 -20.87 -10.19
C GLU A 330 15.30 -20.12 -8.85
N LYS A 331 15.49 -18.79 -8.86
CA LYS A 331 15.44 -17.96 -7.66
C LYS A 331 14.05 -17.99 -6.99
N LEU A 332 12.98 -18.08 -7.77
CA LEU A 332 11.61 -18.18 -7.26
C LEU A 332 11.25 -19.59 -6.75
N GLY A 333 12.13 -20.58 -6.94
CA GLY A 333 11.85 -21.96 -6.56
C GLY A 333 10.78 -22.63 -7.42
N ILE A 334 10.55 -22.12 -8.64
CA ILE A 334 9.70 -22.74 -9.66
C ILE A 334 10.53 -23.77 -10.40
N SER A 335 9.87 -24.87 -10.85
CA SER A 335 10.55 -25.94 -11.57
C SER A 335 11.38 -25.40 -12.75
N LYS A 336 12.61 -25.88 -12.89
CA LYS A 336 13.50 -25.46 -13.98
C LYS A 336 12.95 -25.87 -15.34
N PRO A 337 13.02 -25.01 -16.36
CA PRO A 337 12.68 -25.40 -17.72
C PRO A 337 13.72 -26.38 -18.29
N ILE A 338 13.29 -27.24 -19.20
CA ILE A 338 14.22 -28.16 -19.90
C ILE A 338 15.13 -27.32 -20.80
N PRO A 339 16.45 -27.45 -20.68
CA PRO A 339 17.38 -26.84 -21.62
C PRO A 339 17.09 -27.35 -23.04
N LYS A 340 16.89 -26.43 -23.99
CA LYS A 340 16.80 -26.83 -25.40
C LYS A 340 18.11 -27.59 -25.76
N PRO A 341 18.02 -28.76 -26.39
CA PRO A 341 19.21 -29.46 -26.83
C PRO A 341 20.00 -28.50 -27.75
N VAL A 342 21.23 -28.24 -27.38
CA VAL A 342 22.14 -27.43 -28.20
C VAL A 342 22.18 -28.07 -29.58
N PRO A 343 21.83 -27.38 -30.66
CA PRO A 343 21.88 -27.96 -31.98
C PRO A 343 23.30 -28.42 -32.23
N LYS A 344 23.49 -29.75 -32.44
CA LYS A 344 24.80 -30.30 -32.82
C LYS A 344 25.27 -29.50 -34.03
N ARG A 345 26.38 -28.77 -33.92
CA ARG A 345 27.03 -28.14 -35.07
C ARG A 345 27.15 -29.21 -36.14
N ARG A 346 26.48 -29.04 -37.27
CA ARG A 346 26.68 -29.92 -38.44
C ARG A 346 28.17 -29.86 -38.75
N GLY A 347 28.84 -30.93 -38.47
CA GLY A 347 30.25 -31.09 -38.84
C GLY A 347 30.40 -30.86 -40.35
N ARG A 348 31.39 -30.10 -40.74
CA ARG A 348 31.74 -29.93 -42.13
C ARG A 348 31.94 -31.34 -42.72
N PRO A 349 31.27 -31.70 -43.84
CA PRO A 349 31.47 -33.00 -44.43
C PRO A 349 32.97 -33.19 -44.73
N PRO A 350 33.50 -34.38 -44.57
CA PRO A 350 34.91 -34.64 -44.84
C PRO A 350 35.19 -34.27 -46.29
N LYS A 351 36.26 -33.53 -46.54
CA LYS A 351 36.75 -33.25 -47.87
C LYS A 351 37.14 -34.62 -48.48
N ASN A 352 36.44 -35.05 -49.52
CA ASN A 352 36.92 -36.14 -50.35
C ASN A 352 38.29 -35.71 -50.94
N THR A 353 39.33 -36.32 -50.45
CA THR A 353 40.65 -36.34 -51.13
C THR A 353 40.57 -37.41 -52.21
N ALA A 354 40.49 -36.95 -53.46
CA ALA A 354 40.76 -37.77 -54.61
C ALA A 354 42.26 -37.88 -54.80
#